data_ed6dcf8dac6c798a55940357bebb2cfd
#
_entry.id   ed6dcf8dac6c798a55940357bebb2cfd
#
_cell.length_a   1.000
_cell.length_b   1.000
_cell.length_c   1.000
_cell.angle_alpha   90.00
_cell.angle_beta   90.00
_cell.angle_gamma   90.00
#
_symmetry.space_group_name_H-M   'P 1'
#
loop_
_entity.id
_entity.type
_entity.pdbx_description
1 polymer ?
#
loop_
_entity_poly.entity_id
_entity_poly.type
_entity_poly.pdbx_seq_one_letter_code
_entity_poly.pdbx_strand_id
1 'polypeptide(L)'
;MKTYINYIVIAIVVILSSFMLSNKLNSNQTSSVEISTPNTIAPPIEENKTIKTEYYPLNKTQVVKHKLDSLLKRINKRHNFHGSILVAKDHKIIYNNHVGYKDFKTRATINNSSVFQLASVSKQFTAAAIMMLYEKKLIKLTDSVNKYFPSFPYKNVSIKNLLNHTAGLPKYFWIAEHKWNKEYPPSNSEMMDLLSSSNVQRFYKPGIKFDYSNTGYFVLASIVEKVSKTDFRSFVKKNIFDKLGMKNSFVYSYQNDTIRKNQLNGYRLFRGWKHIKIGNTINDAIVGDKNVYATSEDLYKWIVGLNKGKLISKESLNLMYSEGETKYGRKIPYGFGFRINRKQNTIYHNGNWNGFRTGLIQYPKDDLTIIILEHTGYKEINYLSKKVRKITLENFS
;
A
#
# COMPACT_ATOMS: atom_id res chain seq x y z
N MET A 1 -24.01 56.47 -19.07
CA MET A 1 -24.97 55.63 -18.34
C MET A 1 -26.17 55.19 -19.22
N LYS A 2 -26.72 56.01 -20.13
CA LYS A 2 -27.83 55.61 -21.04
C LYS A 2 -27.46 54.57 -22.10
N THR A 3 -26.22 54.50 -22.53
CA THR A 3 -25.77 53.57 -23.61
C THR A 3 -25.63 52.11 -23.13
N TYR A 4 -25.30 51.88 -21.86
CA TYR A 4 -25.18 50.54 -21.29
C TYR A 4 -26.53 49.82 -21.04
N ILE A 5 -27.56 50.61 -20.76
CA ILE A 5 -28.92 50.07 -20.51
C ILE A 5 -29.51 49.49 -21.78
N ASN A 6 -29.25 50.09 -22.97
CA ASN A 6 -29.76 49.61 -24.23
C ASN A 6 -29.14 48.27 -24.65
N TYR A 7 -27.87 47.98 -24.33
CA TYR A 7 -27.22 46.69 -24.62
C TYR A 7 -27.74 45.57 -23.74
N ILE A 8 -28.09 45.88 -22.48
CA ILE A 8 -28.66 44.86 -21.57
C ILE A 8 -30.08 44.47 -21.98
N VAL A 9 -30.88 45.43 -22.43
CA VAL A 9 -32.27 45.17 -22.90
C VAL A 9 -32.24 44.34 -24.19
N ILE A 10 -31.34 44.61 -25.14
CA ILE A 10 -31.20 43.85 -26.38
C ILE A 10 -30.72 42.41 -26.09
N ALA A 11 -29.79 42.23 -25.13
CA ALA A 11 -29.33 40.87 -24.76
C ALA A 11 -30.45 40.01 -24.13
N ILE A 12 -31.32 40.61 -23.32
CA ILE A 12 -32.45 39.92 -22.68
C ILE A 12 -33.52 39.53 -23.71
N VAL A 13 -33.79 40.35 -24.72
CA VAL A 13 -34.76 40.08 -25.76
C VAL A 13 -34.27 38.95 -26.69
N VAL A 14 -32.95 38.85 -26.99
CA VAL A 14 -32.37 37.79 -27.79
C VAL A 14 -32.41 36.44 -27.05
N ILE A 15 -32.16 36.44 -25.70
CA ILE A 15 -32.22 35.21 -24.89
C ILE A 15 -33.66 34.70 -24.78
N LEU A 16 -34.65 35.59 -24.60
CA LEU A 16 -36.06 35.20 -24.50
C LEU A 16 -36.63 34.71 -25.84
N SER A 17 -36.18 35.24 -26.97
CA SER A 17 -36.61 34.78 -28.31
C SER A 17 -36.02 33.40 -28.65
N SER A 18 -34.79 33.12 -28.20
CA SER A 18 -34.16 31.80 -28.36
C SER A 18 -34.87 30.70 -27.57
N PHE A 19 -35.38 31.03 -26.37
CA PHE A 19 -36.12 30.12 -25.50
C PHE A 19 -37.52 29.79 -26.03
N MET A 20 -38.19 30.75 -26.70
CA MET A 20 -39.51 30.51 -27.33
C MET A 20 -39.45 29.78 -28.63
N LEU A 21 -38.36 29.86 -29.43
CA LEU A 21 -38.14 29.02 -30.61
C LEU A 21 -37.83 27.56 -30.28
N SER A 22 -37.13 27.28 -29.19
CA SER A 22 -36.83 25.97 -28.69
C SER A 22 -38.08 25.16 -28.27
N ASN A 23 -39.09 25.86 -27.71
CA ASN A 23 -40.33 25.23 -27.24
C ASN A 23 -41.38 25.01 -28.35
N LYS A 24 -41.17 25.55 -29.56
CA LYS A 24 -42.11 25.34 -30.70
C LYS A 24 -41.71 24.22 -31.64
N LEU A 25 -40.54 23.62 -31.48
CA LEU A 25 -40.04 22.52 -32.30
C LEU A 25 -40.25 21.14 -31.67
N ASN A 26 -40.83 21.04 -30.48
CA ASN A 26 -41.02 19.76 -29.76
C ASN A 26 -42.48 19.29 -29.64
N SER A 27 -43.39 19.80 -30.52
CA SER A 27 -44.77 19.32 -30.51
C SER A 27 -45.18 18.90 -31.91
N ASN A 28 -44.64 17.77 -32.43
CA ASN A 28 -45.28 16.92 -33.43
C ASN A 28 -44.33 15.75 -33.79
N GLN A 29 -44.55 14.62 -33.13
CA GLN A 29 -44.54 13.27 -33.69
C GLN A 29 -44.57 12.23 -32.57
N THR A 30 -45.78 11.84 -32.20
CA THR A 30 -46.03 10.57 -31.52
C THR A 30 -46.24 9.50 -32.58
N SER A 31 -45.23 8.69 -32.80
CA SER A 31 -45.40 7.34 -33.37
C SER A 31 -44.89 6.34 -32.35
N SER A 32 -45.81 5.58 -31.80
CA SER A 32 -45.56 4.50 -30.85
C SER A 32 -44.76 3.38 -31.52
N VAL A 33 -43.49 3.26 -31.14
CA VAL A 33 -42.69 2.05 -31.33
C VAL A 33 -42.51 1.45 -29.96
N GLU A 34 -43.17 0.32 -29.70
CA GLU A 34 -42.89 -0.52 -28.55
C GLU A 34 -41.47 -1.07 -28.64
N ILE A 35 -40.55 -0.44 -27.90
CA ILE A 35 -39.23 -1.01 -27.68
C ILE A 35 -39.33 -1.87 -26.41
N SER A 36 -39.40 -3.19 -26.63
CA SER A 36 -39.20 -4.17 -25.54
C SER A 36 -37.82 -3.95 -24.92
N THR A 37 -37.79 -3.34 -23.73
CA THR A 37 -36.59 -3.26 -22.91
C THR A 37 -36.24 -4.67 -22.39
N PRO A 38 -35.06 -5.19 -22.64
CA PRO A 38 -34.62 -6.37 -21.94
C PRO A 38 -34.46 -6.01 -20.47
N ASN A 39 -35.28 -6.62 -19.60
CA ASN A 39 -35.13 -6.61 -18.17
C ASN A 39 -33.80 -7.31 -17.79
N THR A 40 -32.68 -6.65 -17.98
CA THR A 40 -31.44 -7.04 -17.33
C THR A 40 -31.49 -6.48 -15.93
N ILE A 41 -32.08 -7.25 -15.00
CA ILE A 41 -31.90 -7.03 -13.57
C ILE A 41 -30.39 -7.09 -13.33
N ALA A 42 -29.77 -5.94 -13.11
CA ALA A 42 -28.40 -5.90 -12.63
C ALA A 42 -28.34 -6.77 -11.36
N PRO A 43 -27.36 -7.68 -11.25
CA PRO A 43 -27.26 -8.49 -10.03
C PRO A 43 -27.21 -7.55 -8.82
N PRO A 44 -27.87 -7.90 -7.70
CA PRO A 44 -27.90 -7.05 -6.53
C PRO A 44 -26.46 -6.73 -6.14
N ILE A 45 -26.18 -5.45 -5.91
CA ILE A 45 -24.90 -4.98 -5.38
C ILE A 45 -24.72 -5.73 -4.05
N GLU A 46 -23.88 -6.79 -4.06
CA GLU A 46 -23.50 -7.47 -2.83
C GLU A 46 -23.02 -6.40 -1.85
N GLU A 47 -23.73 -6.22 -0.77
CA GLU A 47 -23.29 -5.36 0.34
C GLU A 47 -21.84 -5.69 0.63
N ASN A 48 -20.96 -4.71 0.50
CA ASN A 48 -19.53 -4.83 0.72
C ASN A 48 -19.28 -5.14 2.20
N LYS A 49 -19.52 -6.40 2.59
CA LYS A 49 -19.25 -6.87 3.95
C LYS A 49 -17.76 -6.74 4.20
N THR A 50 -17.39 -5.76 5.01
CA THR A 50 -16.00 -5.56 5.48
C THR A 50 -15.46 -6.84 6.12
N ILE A 51 -14.15 -7.06 6.06
CA ILE A 51 -13.52 -8.22 6.67
C ILE A 51 -13.70 -8.15 8.19
N LYS A 52 -14.40 -9.15 8.74
CA LYS A 52 -14.45 -9.38 10.18
C LYS A 52 -13.31 -10.33 10.56
N THR A 53 -12.55 -9.97 11.58
CA THR A 53 -11.53 -10.82 12.16
C THR A 53 -12.15 -11.78 13.17
N GLU A 54 -11.82 -13.06 13.04
CA GLU A 54 -12.26 -14.09 13.96
C GLU A 54 -11.09 -14.52 14.84
N TYR A 55 -11.40 -14.85 16.09
CA TYR A 55 -10.44 -15.34 17.06
C TYR A 55 -10.78 -16.78 17.45
N TYR A 56 -9.75 -17.57 17.70
CA TYR A 56 -9.96 -18.85 18.37
C TYR A 56 -10.37 -18.66 19.82
N PRO A 57 -11.24 -19.52 20.37
CA PRO A 57 -11.56 -19.52 21.79
C PRO A 57 -10.30 -19.68 22.67
N LEU A 58 -10.27 -19.01 23.81
CA LEU A 58 -9.10 -18.95 24.69
C LEU A 58 -8.65 -20.34 25.16
N ASN A 59 -9.56 -21.25 25.45
CA ASN A 59 -9.28 -22.62 25.88
C ASN A 59 -8.43 -23.38 24.85
N LYS A 60 -8.59 -23.12 23.54
CA LYS A 60 -7.77 -23.72 22.47
C LYS A 60 -6.41 -23.04 22.30
N THR A 61 -6.27 -21.80 22.71
CA THR A 61 -5.05 -20.99 22.43
C THR A 61 -4.19 -20.75 23.65
N GLN A 62 -4.62 -21.16 24.85
CA GLN A 62 -3.99 -20.81 26.12
C GLN A 62 -2.50 -21.18 26.20
N VAL A 63 -2.12 -22.37 25.76
CA VAL A 63 -0.74 -22.86 25.80
C VAL A 63 0.16 -22.02 24.85
N VAL A 64 -0.30 -21.84 23.60
CA VAL A 64 0.43 -21.02 22.62
C VAL A 64 0.56 -19.59 23.11
N LYS A 65 -0.52 -19.01 23.62
CA LYS A 65 -0.56 -17.66 24.17
C LYS A 65 0.47 -17.50 25.28
N HIS A 66 0.50 -18.39 26.27
CA HIS A 66 1.45 -18.34 27.39
C HIS A 66 2.92 -18.39 26.92
N LYS A 67 3.22 -19.29 25.96
CA LYS A 67 4.58 -19.41 25.40
C LYS A 67 4.99 -18.20 24.57
N LEU A 68 4.07 -17.64 23.78
CA LEU A 68 4.33 -16.43 22.99
C LEU A 68 4.43 -15.18 23.87
N ASP A 69 3.63 -15.05 24.93
CA ASP A 69 3.76 -13.97 25.92
C ASP A 69 5.15 -14.03 26.62
N SER A 70 5.60 -15.22 26.99
CA SER A 70 6.93 -15.43 27.58
C SER A 70 8.05 -15.07 26.59
N LEU A 71 7.90 -15.43 25.32
CA LEU A 71 8.82 -15.02 24.26
C LEU A 71 8.83 -13.50 24.10
N LEU A 72 7.66 -12.87 23.99
CA LEU A 72 7.50 -11.43 23.78
C LEU A 72 8.11 -10.62 24.93
N LYS A 73 7.83 -10.99 26.18
CA LYS A 73 8.44 -10.38 27.37
C LYS A 73 9.96 -10.51 27.36
N ARG A 74 10.49 -11.69 26.99
CA ARG A 74 11.95 -11.94 26.93
C ARG A 74 12.64 -11.09 25.88
N ILE A 75 12.10 -10.98 24.66
CA ILE A 75 12.71 -10.18 23.60
C ILE A 75 12.61 -8.68 23.91
N ASN A 76 11.55 -8.22 24.57
CA ASN A 76 11.45 -6.85 25.06
C ASN A 76 12.60 -6.56 26.08
N LYS A 77 12.75 -7.43 27.10
CA LYS A 77 13.75 -7.22 28.15
C LYS A 77 15.20 -7.33 27.65
N ARG A 78 15.48 -8.31 26.74
CA ARG A 78 16.87 -8.64 26.34
C ARG A 78 17.32 -7.97 25.04
N HIS A 79 16.38 -7.68 24.14
CA HIS A 79 16.67 -7.21 22.78
C HIS A 79 15.97 -5.91 22.45
N ASN A 80 15.38 -5.25 23.44
CA ASN A 80 14.75 -3.94 23.27
C ASN A 80 13.67 -3.92 22.16
N PHE A 81 12.92 -5.00 22.07
CA PHE A 81 11.79 -5.10 21.14
C PHE A 81 10.57 -4.37 21.71
N HIS A 82 10.09 -3.34 21.02
CA HIS A 82 8.87 -2.62 21.36
C HIS A 82 7.91 -2.71 20.17
N GLY A 83 6.88 -3.54 20.29
CA GLY A 83 6.05 -3.84 19.14
C GLY A 83 4.89 -4.79 19.41
N SER A 84 4.32 -5.30 18.32
CA SER A 84 3.18 -6.20 18.29
C SER A 84 3.50 -7.46 17.48
N ILE A 85 2.96 -8.60 17.93
CA ILE A 85 2.97 -9.87 17.19
C ILE A 85 1.52 -10.35 17.05
N LEU A 86 1.10 -10.61 15.80
CA LEU A 86 -0.15 -11.30 15.51
C LEU A 86 0.17 -12.61 14.81
N VAL A 87 -0.51 -13.68 15.24
CA VAL A 87 -0.46 -15.01 14.65
C VAL A 87 -1.87 -15.46 14.33
N ALA A 88 -2.10 -15.84 13.08
CA ALA A 88 -3.36 -16.42 12.64
C ALA A 88 -3.10 -17.74 11.92
N LYS A 89 -3.97 -18.73 12.16
CA LYS A 89 -3.95 -20.05 11.55
C LYS A 89 -5.38 -20.44 11.18
N ASP A 90 -5.55 -21.16 10.08
CA ASP A 90 -6.86 -21.61 9.60
C ASP A 90 -7.88 -20.45 9.58
N HIS A 91 -7.44 -19.32 9.06
CA HIS A 91 -8.20 -18.07 8.92
C HIS A 91 -8.67 -17.40 10.22
N LYS A 92 -8.21 -17.84 11.40
CA LYS A 92 -8.55 -17.26 12.71
C LYS A 92 -7.30 -16.80 13.46
N ILE A 93 -7.45 -15.73 14.23
CA ILE A 93 -6.38 -15.22 15.09
C ILE A 93 -6.22 -16.11 16.31
N ILE A 94 -5.02 -16.66 16.50
CA ILE A 94 -4.60 -17.43 17.67
C ILE A 94 -4.03 -16.49 18.74
N TYR A 95 -3.28 -15.49 18.28
CA TYR A 95 -2.52 -14.59 19.13
C TYR A 95 -2.45 -13.20 18.53
N ASN A 96 -2.73 -12.18 19.33
CA ASN A 96 -2.48 -10.79 19.00
C ASN A 96 -2.12 -10.06 20.28
N ASN A 97 -0.85 -9.76 20.47
CA ASN A 97 -0.38 -9.08 21.67
C ASN A 97 0.78 -8.14 21.36
N HIS A 98 1.08 -7.28 22.32
CA HIS A 98 2.05 -6.20 22.19
C HIS A 98 2.83 -6.01 23.47
N VAL A 99 4.00 -5.36 23.37
CA VAL A 99 4.88 -5.10 24.51
C VAL A 99 5.65 -3.80 24.31
N GLY A 100 5.92 -3.12 25.40
CA GLY A 100 6.78 -1.95 25.46
C GLY A 100 6.05 -0.62 25.25
N TYR A 101 6.83 0.42 25.08
CA TYR A 101 6.34 1.80 25.02
C TYR A 101 6.13 2.25 23.58
N LYS A 102 5.02 2.96 23.32
CA LYS A 102 4.78 3.70 22.07
C LYS A 102 5.46 5.07 22.08
N ASP A 103 5.73 5.59 23.27
CA ASP A 103 6.43 6.85 23.49
C ASP A 103 7.34 6.71 24.74
N PHE A 104 8.63 6.94 24.56
CA PHE A 104 9.62 6.77 25.62
C PHE A 104 9.69 7.96 26.59
N LYS A 105 9.19 9.14 26.20
CA LYS A 105 9.15 10.31 27.08
C LYS A 105 8.01 10.19 28.08
N THR A 106 6.82 9.82 27.61
CA THR A 106 5.60 9.71 28.44
C THR A 106 5.42 8.32 29.05
N ARG A 107 6.21 7.32 28.61
CA ARG A 107 6.06 5.89 28.95
C ARG A 107 4.69 5.31 28.59
N ALA A 108 3.97 5.95 27.68
CA ALA A 108 2.72 5.41 27.17
C ALA A 108 2.96 4.09 26.43
N THR A 109 2.19 3.05 26.76
CA THR A 109 2.37 1.69 26.27
C THR A 109 1.72 1.48 24.89
N ILE A 110 2.28 0.55 24.12
CA ILE A 110 1.68 0.04 22.88
C ILE A 110 0.37 -0.68 23.22
N ASN A 111 -0.62 -0.58 22.35
CA ASN A 111 -1.93 -1.21 22.48
C ASN A 111 -2.47 -1.61 21.10
N ASN A 112 -3.66 -2.21 21.05
CA ASN A 112 -4.29 -2.69 19.80
C ASN A 112 -4.57 -1.58 18.78
N SER A 113 -4.71 -0.33 19.23
CA SER A 113 -4.91 0.82 18.32
C SER A 113 -3.61 1.48 17.86
N SER A 114 -2.46 1.01 18.30
CA SER A 114 -1.16 1.53 17.91
C SER A 114 -0.86 1.25 16.44
N VAL A 115 -0.55 2.31 15.68
CA VAL A 115 -0.41 2.27 14.23
C VAL A 115 1.06 2.41 13.85
N PHE A 116 1.61 1.36 13.25
CA PHE A 116 3.01 1.27 12.86
C PHE A 116 3.20 1.60 11.38
N GLN A 117 4.31 2.27 11.04
CA GLN A 117 4.74 2.37 9.65
C GLN A 117 5.17 0.99 9.15
N LEU A 118 4.57 0.56 8.05
CA LEU A 118 4.84 -0.75 7.47
C LEU A 118 6.13 -0.80 6.68
N ALA A 119 6.75 0.36 6.43
CA ALA A 119 7.93 0.49 5.59
C ALA A 119 7.71 -0.26 4.26
N SER A 120 8.65 -1.10 3.82
CA SER A 120 8.54 -1.77 2.51
C SER A 120 7.41 -2.80 2.38
N VAL A 121 6.72 -3.18 3.44
CA VAL A 121 5.46 -3.97 3.33
C VAL A 121 4.38 -3.15 2.60
N SER A 122 4.49 -1.82 2.59
CA SER A 122 3.63 -0.91 1.81
C SER A 122 3.58 -1.22 0.31
N LYS A 123 4.63 -1.82 -0.23
CA LYS A 123 4.73 -2.18 -1.65
C LYS A 123 3.63 -3.15 -2.11
N GLN A 124 3.11 -3.95 -1.19
CA GLN A 124 1.99 -4.85 -1.46
C GLN A 124 0.73 -4.08 -1.87
N PHE A 125 0.45 -2.97 -1.20
CA PHE A 125 -0.71 -2.11 -1.48
C PHE A 125 -0.55 -1.39 -2.82
N THR A 126 0.64 -0.92 -3.14
CA THR A 126 0.96 -0.32 -4.43
C THR A 126 0.83 -1.31 -5.57
N ALA A 127 1.34 -2.54 -5.39
CA ALA A 127 1.18 -3.60 -6.37
C ALA A 127 -0.29 -3.98 -6.59
N ALA A 128 -1.08 -4.10 -5.51
CA ALA A 128 -2.51 -4.36 -5.63
C ALA A 128 -3.27 -3.23 -6.33
N ALA A 129 -2.92 -1.95 -6.06
CA ALA A 129 -3.49 -0.81 -6.78
C ALA A 129 -3.22 -0.89 -8.28
N ILE A 130 -2.02 -1.28 -8.69
CA ILE A 130 -1.67 -1.54 -10.10
C ILE A 130 -2.51 -2.71 -10.65
N MET A 131 -2.65 -3.81 -9.90
CA MET A 131 -3.43 -4.97 -10.36
C MET A 131 -4.92 -4.63 -10.49
N MET A 132 -5.48 -3.78 -9.63
CA MET A 132 -6.86 -3.27 -9.80
C MET A 132 -7.05 -2.48 -11.10
N LEU A 133 -6.07 -1.66 -11.49
CA LEU A 133 -6.11 -0.94 -12.76
C LEU A 133 -5.90 -1.88 -13.96
N TYR A 134 -5.07 -2.91 -13.80
CA TYR A 134 -4.85 -3.95 -14.80
C TYR A 134 -6.15 -4.74 -15.09
N GLU A 135 -6.86 -5.20 -14.06
CA GLU A 135 -8.16 -5.90 -14.22
C GLU A 135 -9.22 -5.04 -14.90
N LYS A 136 -9.21 -3.73 -14.62
CA LYS A 136 -10.08 -2.76 -15.30
C LYS A 136 -9.64 -2.46 -16.74
N LYS A 137 -8.59 -3.12 -17.26
CA LYS A 137 -8.00 -2.90 -18.59
C LYS A 137 -7.53 -1.46 -18.85
N LEU A 138 -7.31 -0.67 -17.80
CA LEU A 138 -6.82 0.71 -17.88
C LEU A 138 -5.31 0.76 -18.14
N ILE A 139 -4.60 -0.31 -17.80
CA ILE A 139 -3.17 -0.48 -18.04
C ILE A 139 -2.87 -1.91 -18.51
N LYS A 140 -1.71 -2.09 -19.16
CA LYS A 140 -1.12 -3.41 -19.44
C LYS A 140 0.19 -3.52 -18.65
N LEU A 141 0.52 -4.69 -18.12
CA LEU A 141 1.79 -4.91 -17.41
C LEU A 141 3.02 -4.69 -18.31
N THR A 142 2.84 -4.79 -19.62
CA THR A 142 3.84 -4.49 -20.67
C THR A 142 3.93 -3.02 -21.06
N ASP A 143 2.99 -2.18 -20.61
CA ASP A 143 3.04 -0.75 -20.93
C ASP A 143 4.34 -0.13 -20.41
N SER A 144 4.98 0.69 -21.25
CA SER A 144 6.14 1.49 -20.85
C SER A 144 5.69 2.65 -19.95
N VAL A 145 6.53 3.03 -18.98
CA VAL A 145 6.34 4.24 -18.16
C VAL A 145 6.15 5.48 -19.04
N ASN A 146 6.85 5.55 -20.18
CA ASN A 146 6.75 6.67 -21.11
C ASN A 146 5.34 6.87 -21.72
N LYS A 147 4.48 5.85 -21.70
CA LYS A 147 3.08 6.00 -22.11
C LYS A 147 2.31 6.96 -21.19
N TYR A 148 2.65 6.99 -19.90
CA TYR A 148 2.01 7.80 -18.86
C TYR A 148 2.76 9.08 -18.56
N PHE A 149 4.09 9.03 -18.69
CA PHE A 149 5.03 10.12 -18.46
C PHE A 149 5.99 10.24 -19.66
N PRO A 150 5.63 10.99 -20.73
CA PRO A 150 6.45 11.10 -21.94
C PRO A 150 7.86 11.60 -21.69
N SER A 151 8.05 12.50 -20.71
CA SER A 151 9.35 13.05 -20.28
C SER A 151 10.22 12.08 -19.47
N PHE A 152 9.70 10.91 -19.07
CA PHE A 152 10.47 9.93 -18.29
C PHE A 152 11.72 9.49 -19.07
N PRO A 153 12.95 9.68 -18.51
CA PRO A 153 14.17 9.60 -19.30
C PRO A 153 14.64 8.18 -19.63
N TYR A 154 14.09 7.19 -18.91
CA TYR A 154 14.52 5.79 -19.01
C TYR A 154 13.57 5.00 -19.93
N LYS A 155 13.98 4.87 -21.21
CA LYS A 155 13.16 4.17 -22.22
C LYS A 155 13.05 2.67 -21.94
N ASN A 156 11.95 2.05 -22.41
CA ASN A 156 11.67 0.61 -22.36
C ASN A 156 11.53 0.03 -20.94
N VAL A 157 11.19 0.85 -19.96
CA VAL A 157 10.84 0.39 -18.61
C VAL A 157 9.36 0.07 -18.56
N SER A 158 8.98 -1.21 -18.42
CA SER A 158 7.59 -1.62 -18.31
C SER A 158 7.09 -1.58 -16.86
N ILE A 159 5.76 -1.53 -16.67
CA ILE A 159 5.12 -1.69 -15.34
C ILE A 159 5.59 -2.99 -14.68
N LYS A 160 5.70 -4.10 -15.43
CA LYS A 160 6.21 -5.37 -14.92
C LYS A 160 7.65 -5.26 -14.42
N ASN A 161 8.52 -4.50 -15.10
CA ASN A 161 9.89 -4.26 -14.63
C ASN A 161 9.94 -3.51 -13.30
N LEU A 162 9.02 -2.56 -13.08
CA LEU A 162 8.91 -1.84 -11.80
C LEU A 162 8.44 -2.77 -10.69
N LEU A 163 7.38 -3.56 -10.93
CA LEU A 163 6.78 -4.47 -9.95
C LEU A 163 7.77 -5.51 -9.43
N ASN A 164 8.59 -6.10 -10.30
CA ASN A 164 9.52 -7.15 -9.96
C ASN A 164 10.99 -6.70 -9.80
N HIS A 165 11.22 -5.38 -9.68
CA HIS A 165 12.54 -4.80 -9.42
C HIS A 165 13.61 -5.12 -10.49
N THR A 166 13.24 -5.09 -11.76
CA THR A 166 14.17 -5.29 -12.89
C THR A 166 14.32 -4.05 -13.75
N ALA A 167 13.89 -2.89 -13.28
CA ALA A 167 13.85 -1.66 -14.08
C ALA A 167 15.23 -0.99 -14.26
N GLY A 168 16.19 -1.21 -13.37
CA GLY A 168 17.53 -0.60 -13.42
C GLY A 168 17.58 0.89 -13.11
N LEU A 169 16.54 1.43 -12.46
CA LEU A 169 16.41 2.86 -12.16
C LEU A 169 17.39 3.32 -11.07
N PRO A 170 17.86 4.59 -11.12
CA PRO A 170 18.63 5.18 -10.05
C PRO A 170 17.80 5.31 -8.77
N LYS A 171 18.50 5.49 -7.64
CA LYS A 171 17.87 5.63 -6.32
C LYS A 171 17.29 7.03 -6.17
N TYR A 172 15.96 7.16 -6.13
CA TYR A 172 15.31 8.46 -5.97
C TYR A 172 15.65 9.13 -4.63
N PHE A 173 15.94 8.39 -3.56
CA PHE A 173 16.40 8.96 -2.29
C PHE A 173 17.64 9.86 -2.49
N TRP A 174 18.63 9.32 -3.20
CA TRP A 174 19.83 10.09 -3.49
C TRP A 174 19.53 11.34 -4.35
N ILE A 175 18.65 11.19 -5.35
CA ILE A 175 18.26 12.33 -6.21
C ILE A 175 17.53 13.39 -5.38
N ALA A 176 16.59 13.00 -4.52
CA ALA A 176 15.89 13.92 -3.64
C ALA A 176 16.85 14.64 -2.68
N GLU A 177 17.75 13.92 -2.04
CA GLU A 177 18.69 14.48 -1.05
C GLU A 177 19.74 15.43 -1.66
N HIS A 178 20.12 15.24 -2.93
CA HIS A 178 21.22 16.01 -3.55
C HIS A 178 20.78 17.00 -4.63
N LYS A 179 19.56 16.86 -5.14
CA LYS A 179 19.10 17.69 -6.27
C LYS A 179 17.80 18.46 -5.98
N TRP A 180 17.09 18.15 -4.90
CA TRP A 180 15.94 18.91 -4.46
C TRP A 180 16.39 20.19 -3.76
N ASN A 181 15.97 21.35 -4.26
CA ASN A 181 16.43 22.67 -3.81
C ASN A 181 15.34 23.54 -3.19
N LYS A 182 14.17 22.94 -2.89
CA LYS A 182 13.08 23.67 -2.22
C LYS A 182 13.07 23.39 -0.72
N GLU A 183 12.53 24.31 0.08
CA GLU A 183 12.45 24.17 1.54
C GLU A 183 11.45 23.13 2.02
N TYR A 184 10.49 22.76 1.19
CA TYR A 184 9.51 21.73 1.49
C TYR A 184 9.83 20.40 0.79
N PRO A 185 9.40 19.25 1.33
CA PRO A 185 9.66 17.95 0.69
C PRO A 185 8.81 17.75 -0.59
N PRO A 186 9.33 17.04 -1.61
CA PRO A 186 8.65 16.89 -2.89
C PRO A 186 7.42 15.97 -2.81
N SER A 187 6.39 16.28 -3.58
CA SER A 187 5.30 15.36 -3.92
C SER A 187 5.78 14.27 -4.92
N ASN A 188 4.95 13.24 -5.16
CA ASN A 188 5.27 12.25 -6.20
C ASN A 188 5.40 12.88 -7.59
N SER A 189 4.55 13.85 -7.94
CA SER A 189 4.65 14.54 -9.24
C SER A 189 5.96 15.31 -9.37
N GLU A 190 6.31 16.12 -8.37
CA GLU A 190 7.56 16.88 -8.37
C GLU A 190 8.80 15.96 -8.36
N MET A 191 8.71 14.81 -7.70
CA MET A 191 9.79 13.82 -7.74
C MET A 191 9.90 13.14 -9.13
N MET A 192 8.78 12.93 -9.85
CA MET A 192 8.81 12.47 -11.24
C MET A 192 9.48 13.50 -12.16
N ASP A 193 9.17 14.78 -11.98
CA ASP A 193 9.79 15.88 -12.74
C ASP A 193 11.29 15.99 -12.42
N LEU A 194 11.66 15.92 -11.14
CA LEU A 194 13.05 15.92 -10.70
C LEU A 194 13.83 14.71 -11.25
N LEU A 195 13.22 13.53 -11.24
CA LEU A 195 13.82 12.32 -11.82
C LEU A 195 14.06 12.50 -13.33
N SER A 196 13.11 13.16 -14.02
CA SER A 196 13.18 13.41 -15.46
C SER A 196 14.27 14.43 -15.83
N SER A 197 14.46 15.47 -15.01
CA SER A 197 15.44 16.55 -15.26
C SER A 197 16.81 16.28 -14.65
N SER A 198 16.96 15.26 -13.82
CA SER A 198 18.17 15.03 -13.00
C SER A 198 19.42 14.64 -13.78
N ASN A 199 19.28 14.18 -15.02
CA ASN A 199 20.35 13.61 -15.86
C ASN A 199 21.13 12.45 -15.22
N VAL A 200 20.54 11.79 -14.20
CA VAL A 200 21.16 10.64 -13.54
C VAL A 200 20.96 9.40 -14.40
N GLN A 201 22.04 8.70 -14.70
CA GLN A 201 22.00 7.51 -15.54
C GLN A 201 21.37 6.33 -14.82
N ARG A 202 20.66 5.47 -15.56
CA ARG A 202 20.21 4.19 -15.05
C ARG A 202 21.38 3.24 -14.80
N PHE A 203 21.23 2.31 -13.88
CA PHE A 203 22.29 1.35 -13.55
C PHE A 203 22.48 0.27 -14.63
N TYR A 204 21.38 -0.17 -15.29
CA TYR A 204 21.39 -1.18 -16.34
C TYR A 204 20.09 -1.15 -17.17
N LYS A 205 20.08 -1.83 -18.31
CA LYS A 205 18.89 -1.96 -19.16
C LYS A 205 17.78 -2.78 -18.46
N PRO A 206 16.48 -2.43 -18.66
CA PRO A 206 15.37 -3.14 -18.02
C PRO A 206 15.36 -4.64 -18.34
N GLY A 207 14.95 -5.44 -17.37
CA GLY A 207 14.78 -6.89 -17.49
C GLY A 207 16.07 -7.71 -17.34
N ILE A 208 17.26 -7.10 -17.25
CA ILE A 208 18.54 -7.86 -17.24
C ILE A 208 18.75 -8.60 -15.92
N LYS A 209 18.53 -7.94 -14.79
CA LYS A 209 18.76 -8.51 -13.45
C LYS A 209 17.78 -7.96 -12.44
N PHE A 210 17.67 -8.66 -11.32
CA PHE A 210 16.97 -8.20 -10.13
C PHE A 210 17.86 -7.25 -9.32
N ASP A 211 17.31 -6.08 -8.99
CA ASP A 211 17.92 -5.13 -8.06
C ASP A 211 16.81 -4.36 -7.35
N TYR A 212 16.63 -4.64 -6.07
CA TYR A 212 15.55 -4.08 -5.27
C TYR A 212 15.53 -2.54 -5.31
N SER A 213 14.45 -1.96 -5.79
CA SER A 213 14.35 -0.52 -6.07
C SER A 213 13.10 0.09 -5.44
N ASN A 214 13.29 1.09 -4.56
CA ASN A 214 12.22 1.93 -4.07
C ASN A 214 11.69 2.86 -5.17
N THR A 215 12.58 3.30 -6.08
CA THR A 215 12.23 4.15 -7.23
C THR A 215 11.12 3.53 -8.08
N GLY A 216 11.19 2.22 -8.32
CA GLY A 216 10.14 1.54 -9.08
C GLY A 216 8.75 1.69 -8.45
N TYR A 217 8.67 1.65 -7.12
CA TYR A 217 7.38 1.66 -6.42
C TYR A 217 6.78 3.06 -6.23
N PHE A 218 7.59 4.10 -6.12
CA PHE A 218 7.01 5.45 -6.20
C PHE A 218 6.52 5.77 -7.62
N VAL A 219 7.25 5.34 -8.67
CA VAL A 219 6.81 5.47 -10.06
C VAL A 219 5.49 4.72 -10.30
N LEU A 220 5.32 3.51 -9.73
CA LEU A 220 4.04 2.79 -9.78
C LEU A 220 2.90 3.56 -9.11
N ALA A 221 3.15 4.17 -7.95
CA ALA A 221 2.17 5.03 -7.29
C ALA A 221 1.79 6.24 -8.17
N SER A 222 2.78 6.88 -8.80
CA SER A 222 2.53 7.98 -9.75
C SER A 222 1.73 7.53 -10.99
N ILE A 223 1.93 6.29 -11.46
CA ILE A 223 1.09 5.71 -12.53
C ILE A 223 -0.36 5.51 -12.03
N VAL A 224 -0.56 5.03 -10.78
CA VAL A 224 -1.89 4.93 -10.20
C VAL A 224 -2.58 6.29 -10.20
N GLU A 225 -1.91 7.35 -9.75
CA GLU A 225 -2.45 8.72 -9.75
C GLU A 225 -2.80 9.20 -11.16
N LYS A 226 -1.91 9.01 -12.11
CA LYS A 226 -2.09 9.45 -13.50
C LYS A 226 -3.28 8.78 -14.17
N VAL A 227 -3.45 7.48 -13.95
CA VAL A 227 -4.50 6.67 -14.60
C VAL A 227 -5.84 6.81 -13.90
N SER A 228 -5.85 6.82 -12.57
CA SER A 228 -7.08 6.91 -11.78
C SER A 228 -7.63 8.34 -11.63
N LYS A 229 -6.83 9.36 -11.95
CA LYS A 229 -7.13 10.79 -11.70
C LYS A 229 -7.40 11.10 -10.22
N THR A 230 -6.83 10.29 -9.32
CA THR A 230 -7.00 10.39 -7.87
C THR A 230 -5.64 10.27 -7.22
N ASP A 231 -5.33 11.07 -6.20
CA ASP A 231 -4.09 10.92 -5.46
C ASP A 231 -3.97 9.51 -4.86
N PHE A 232 -2.73 9.00 -4.73
CA PHE A 232 -2.47 7.64 -4.32
C PHE A 232 -3.05 7.31 -2.93
N ARG A 233 -3.04 8.24 -2.01
CA ARG A 233 -3.53 8.09 -0.63
C ARG A 233 -5.04 7.86 -0.63
N SER A 234 -5.78 8.70 -1.35
CA SER A 234 -7.23 8.59 -1.55
C SER A 234 -7.61 7.33 -2.31
N PHE A 235 -6.83 6.97 -3.34
CA PHE A 235 -7.06 5.73 -4.09
C PHE A 235 -6.95 4.50 -3.19
N VAL A 236 -5.87 4.38 -2.41
CA VAL A 236 -5.64 3.24 -1.51
C VAL A 236 -6.69 3.24 -0.39
N LYS A 237 -7.01 4.40 0.17
CA LYS A 237 -8.06 4.50 1.20
C LYS A 237 -9.39 3.95 0.67
N LYS A 238 -9.90 4.49 -0.44
CA LYS A 238 -11.21 4.14 -1.00
C LYS A 238 -11.27 2.70 -1.50
N ASN A 239 -10.24 2.26 -2.23
CA ASN A 239 -10.29 0.98 -2.94
C ASN A 239 -9.75 -0.21 -2.13
N ILE A 240 -9.00 0.03 -1.04
CA ILE A 240 -8.43 -1.02 -0.20
C ILE A 240 -8.90 -0.89 1.23
N PHE A 241 -8.54 0.19 1.95
CA PHE A 241 -8.78 0.27 3.39
C PHE A 241 -10.26 0.28 3.74
N ASP A 242 -11.06 1.11 3.08
CA ASP A 242 -12.51 1.20 3.33
C ASP A 242 -13.22 -0.11 2.97
N LYS A 243 -12.85 -0.74 1.85
CA LYS A 243 -13.43 -2.03 1.42
C LYS A 243 -13.15 -3.18 2.39
N LEU A 244 -11.98 -3.19 3.00
CA LEU A 244 -11.59 -4.25 3.95
C LEU A 244 -11.91 -3.91 5.40
N GLY A 245 -12.40 -2.71 5.70
CA GLY A 245 -12.64 -2.25 7.07
C GLY A 245 -11.36 -2.03 7.87
N MET A 246 -10.28 -1.59 7.22
CA MET A 246 -8.99 -1.24 7.84
C MET A 246 -9.04 0.18 8.40
N LYS A 247 -9.85 0.39 9.43
CA LYS A 247 -10.23 1.71 9.95
C LYS A 247 -9.06 2.52 10.55
N ASN A 248 -8.00 1.86 10.97
CA ASN A 248 -6.82 2.48 11.56
C ASN A 248 -5.67 2.64 10.57
N SER A 249 -5.89 2.30 9.29
CA SER A 249 -4.84 2.33 8.27
C SER A 249 -4.91 3.59 7.43
N PHE A 250 -3.75 4.07 7.01
CA PHE A 250 -3.62 5.23 6.13
C PHE A 250 -2.28 5.21 5.40
N VAL A 251 -2.18 5.98 4.32
CA VAL A 251 -0.91 6.31 3.68
C VAL A 251 -0.49 7.70 4.16
N TYR A 252 0.65 7.78 4.83
CA TYR A 252 1.21 9.02 5.36
C TYR A 252 2.05 9.72 4.30
N SER A 253 1.94 11.06 4.23
CA SER A 253 2.87 11.91 3.49
C SER A 253 3.29 13.08 4.37
N TYR A 254 4.58 13.25 4.57
CA TYR A 254 5.13 14.32 5.40
C TYR A 254 4.71 15.72 4.93
N GLN A 255 4.51 15.88 3.62
CA GLN A 255 4.06 17.15 3.04
C GLN A 255 2.62 17.52 3.44
N ASN A 256 1.72 16.51 3.60
CA ASN A 256 0.29 16.71 3.65
C ASN A 256 -0.38 16.30 4.96
N ASP A 257 0.37 15.68 5.88
CA ASP A 257 -0.21 15.08 7.08
C ASP A 257 0.37 15.61 8.40
N THR A 258 -0.51 15.81 9.36
CA THR A 258 -0.13 15.89 10.78
C THR A 258 -0.04 14.50 11.39
N ILE A 259 0.71 14.36 12.49
CA ILE A 259 0.81 13.09 13.24
C ILE A 259 -0.55 12.76 13.87
N ARG A 260 -1.08 11.57 13.59
CA ARG A 260 -2.36 11.11 14.13
C ARG A 260 -2.20 10.55 15.55
N LYS A 261 -3.27 10.63 16.37
CA LYS A 261 -3.27 10.25 17.81
C LYS A 261 -2.62 8.90 18.13
N ASN A 262 -2.82 7.88 17.28
CA ASN A 262 -2.33 6.52 17.52
C ASN A 262 -1.12 6.15 16.65
N GLN A 263 -0.61 7.09 15.87
CA GLN A 263 0.55 6.89 15.02
C GLN A 263 1.81 6.85 15.86
N LEU A 264 2.60 5.79 15.72
CA LEU A 264 3.87 5.67 16.39
C LEU A 264 4.97 6.45 15.66
N ASN A 265 5.95 6.89 16.44
CA ASN A 265 7.23 7.36 15.91
C ASN A 265 8.23 6.21 15.90
N GLY A 266 9.17 6.23 14.97
CA GLY A 266 10.31 5.32 15.04
C GLY A 266 11.40 5.85 15.96
N TYR A 267 12.14 4.95 16.56
CA TYR A 267 13.22 5.26 17.49
C TYR A 267 14.50 4.50 17.09
N ARG A 268 15.63 5.05 17.50
CA ARG A 268 16.93 4.37 17.50
C ARG A 268 17.47 4.30 18.90
N LEU A 269 18.14 3.20 19.21
CA LEU A 269 18.85 3.05 20.48
C LEU A 269 20.20 3.79 20.39
N PHE A 270 20.43 4.69 21.33
CA PHE A 270 21.69 5.44 21.46
C PHE A 270 22.42 5.00 22.73
N ARG A 271 23.71 4.70 22.59
CA ARG A 271 24.58 4.21 23.66
C ARG A 271 24.04 2.99 24.44
N GLY A 272 23.19 2.16 23.79
CA GLY A 272 22.64 0.93 24.35
C GLY A 272 21.47 1.10 25.33
N TRP A 273 21.08 2.33 25.71
CA TRP A 273 20.06 2.55 26.74
C TRP A 273 19.04 3.65 26.43
N LYS A 274 19.40 4.67 25.65
CA LYS A 274 18.52 5.83 25.38
C LYS A 274 17.82 5.70 24.05
N HIS A 275 16.49 5.77 24.04
CA HIS A 275 15.72 5.83 22.81
C HIS A 275 15.62 7.27 22.31
N ILE A 276 16.08 7.50 21.09
CA ILE A 276 16.01 8.79 20.41
C ILE A 276 15.00 8.65 19.27
N LYS A 277 13.99 9.53 19.28
CA LYS A 277 13.00 9.64 18.19
C LYS A 277 13.71 9.98 16.89
N ILE A 278 13.37 9.30 15.82
CA ILE A 278 13.83 9.58 14.46
C ILE A 278 12.85 10.57 13.81
N GLY A 279 13.37 11.67 13.31
CA GLY A 279 12.59 12.65 12.56
C GLY A 279 12.24 12.20 11.15
N ASN A 280 11.27 12.88 10.55
CA ASN A 280 10.99 12.73 9.13
C ASN A 280 12.10 13.32 8.27
N THR A 281 12.26 12.78 7.10
CA THR A 281 13.14 13.28 6.03
C THR A 281 12.32 13.73 4.83
N ILE A 282 12.94 14.40 3.89
CA ILE A 282 12.27 14.79 2.62
C ILE A 282 11.71 13.57 1.88
N ASN A 283 12.32 12.40 2.06
CA ASN A 283 11.88 11.15 1.44
C ASN A 283 10.56 10.62 2.04
N ASP A 284 10.12 11.12 3.19
CA ASP A 284 8.86 10.68 3.84
C ASP A 284 7.61 11.33 3.22
N ALA A 285 7.77 12.29 2.31
CA ALA A 285 6.68 12.84 1.51
C ALA A 285 6.32 11.96 0.30
N ILE A 286 7.29 11.22 -0.24
CA ILE A 286 7.11 10.34 -1.41
C ILE A 286 6.38 9.06 -1.00
N VAL A 287 5.27 8.77 -1.67
CA VAL A 287 4.40 7.61 -1.35
C VAL A 287 4.54 6.48 -2.39
N GLY A 288 4.14 5.28 -2.00
CA GLY A 288 4.12 4.07 -2.84
C GLY A 288 5.11 2.98 -2.43
N ASP A 289 6.26 3.34 -1.91
CA ASP A 289 7.30 2.37 -1.54
C ASP A 289 7.35 2.02 -0.04
N LYS A 290 6.84 2.91 0.89
CA LYS A 290 7.08 2.74 2.34
C LYS A 290 6.05 3.36 3.30
N ASN A 291 5.10 4.15 2.86
CA ASN A 291 4.36 5.07 3.74
C ASN A 291 2.98 4.58 4.21
N VAL A 292 2.65 3.31 4.04
CA VAL A 292 1.44 2.74 4.65
C VAL A 292 1.68 2.56 6.15
N TYR A 293 0.70 2.98 6.94
CA TYR A 293 0.60 2.77 8.38
C TYR A 293 -0.59 1.88 8.68
N ALA A 294 -0.44 0.91 9.59
CA ALA A 294 -1.51 0.01 10.00
C ALA A 294 -1.30 -0.54 11.41
N THR A 295 -2.38 -1.05 12.02
CA THR A 295 -2.31 -1.96 13.17
C THR A 295 -2.02 -3.39 12.69
N SER A 296 -1.63 -4.28 13.60
CA SER A 296 -1.46 -5.71 13.27
C SER A 296 -2.76 -6.35 12.76
N GLU A 297 -3.90 -5.98 13.34
CA GLU A 297 -5.21 -6.52 12.95
C GLU A 297 -5.66 -6.00 11.58
N ASP A 298 -5.48 -4.70 11.29
CA ASP A 298 -5.79 -4.17 9.96
C ASP A 298 -4.89 -4.81 8.88
N LEU A 299 -3.61 -5.04 9.19
CA LEU A 299 -2.72 -5.74 8.27
C LEU A 299 -3.12 -7.23 8.08
N TYR A 300 -3.73 -7.85 9.08
CA TYR A 300 -4.33 -9.17 8.92
C TYR A 300 -5.59 -9.13 8.04
N LYS A 301 -6.48 -8.13 8.20
CA LYS A 301 -7.62 -7.92 7.28
C LYS A 301 -7.17 -7.75 5.83
N TRP A 302 -6.03 -7.06 5.62
CA TRP A 302 -5.41 -6.94 4.30
C TRP A 302 -5.15 -8.30 3.66
N ILE A 303 -4.47 -9.21 4.37
CA ILE A 303 -4.14 -10.54 3.84
C ILE A 303 -5.38 -11.39 3.64
N VAL A 304 -6.31 -11.38 4.58
CA VAL A 304 -7.58 -12.12 4.45
C VAL A 304 -8.37 -11.61 3.24
N GLY A 305 -8.47 -10.28 3.09
CA GLY A 305 -9.21 -9.68 1.97
C GLY A 305 -8.57 -9.97 0.62
N LEU A 306 -7.24 -9.96 0.55
CA LEU A 306 -6.48 -10.28 -0.65
C LEU A 306 -6.67 -11.75 -1.04
N ASN A 307 -6.49 -12.68 -0.09
CA ASN A 307 -6.60 -14.13 -0.32
C ASN A 307 -8.06 -14.57 -0.61
N LYS A 308 -9.07 -13.85 -0.08
CA LYS A 308 -10.49 -14.10 -0.37
C LYS A 308 -10.99 -13.43 -1.67
N GLY A 309 -10.13 -12.81 -2.46
CA GLY A 309 -10.50 -12.19 -3.73
C GLY A 309 -11.41 -10.94 -3.59
N LYS A 310 -11.39 -10.26 -2.42
CA LYS A 310 -12.24 -9.08 -2.19
C LYS A 310 -11.77 -7.83 -2.94
N LEU A 311 -10.53 -7.84 -3.43
CA LEU A 311 -9.89 -6.69 -4.06
C LEU A 311 -9.50 -6.94 -5.51
N ILE A 312 -8.97 -8.10 -5.79
CA ILE A 312 -8.49 -8.57 -7.11
C ILE A 312 -8.83 -10.04 -7.28
N SER A 313 -8.87 -10.50 -8.52
CA SER A 313 -9.12 -11.90 -8.86
C SER A 313 -8.02 -12.85 -8.36
N LYS A 314 -8.32 -14.13 -8.33
CA LYS A 314 -7.35 -15.19 -8.00
C LYS A 314 -6.20 -15.23 -9.01
N GLU A 315 -6.47 -14.97 -10.27
CA GLU A 315 -5.49 -14.90 -11.35
C GLU A 315 -4.49 -13.76 -11.11
N SER A 316 -4.98 -12.57 -10.78
CA SER A 316 -4.15 -11.42 -10.41
C SER A 316 -3.33 -11.68 -9.15
N LEU A 317 -3.94 -12.32 -8.15
CA LEU A 317 -3.23 -12.70 -6.91
C LEU A 317 -2.11 -13.72 -7.20
N ASN A 318 -2.37 -14.70 -8.06
CA ASN A 318 -1.36 -15.67 -8.48
C ASN A 318 -0.16 -14.99 -9.18
N LEU A 319 -0.39 -13.95 -10.00
CA LEU A 319 0.69 -13.14 -10.57
C LEU A 319 1.50 -12.42 -9.48
N MET A 320 0.83 -11.88 -8.45
CA MET A 320 1.51 -11.22 -7.34
C MET A 320 2.35 -12.19 -6.51
N TYR A 321 1.92 -13.43 -6.36
CA TYR A 321 2.59 -14.48 -5.56
C TYR A 321 3.54 -15.35 -6.37
N SER A 322 3.68 -15.09 -7.67
CA SER A 322 4.61 -15.82 -8.55
C SER A 322 5.98 -15.14 -8.59
N GLU A 323 7.03 -15.95 -8.67
CA GLU A 323 8.37 -15.42 -8.93
C GLU A 323 8.43 -14.68 -10.26
N GLY A 324 9.08 -13.52 -10.22
CA GLY A 324 9.40 -12.79 -11.43
C GLY A 324 10.44 -13.51 -12.27
N GLU A 325 10.73 -12.94 -13.44
CA GLU A 325 11.70 -13.49 -14.37
C GLU A 325 12.44 -12.36 -15.09
N THR A 326 13.75 -12.54 -15.29
CA THR A 326 14.54 -11.66 -16.17
C THR A 326 14.22 -11.96 -17.63
N LYS A 327 14.64 -11.08 -18.54
CA LYS A 327 14.50 -11.32 -19.99
C LYS A 327 15.28 -12.53 -20.52
N TYR A 328 16.17 -13.09 -19.70
CA TYR A 328 16.95 -14.29 -20.00
C TYR A 328 16.41 -15.55 -19.32
N GLY A 329 15.19 -15.55 -18.79
CA GLY A 329 14.56 -16.70 -18.14
C GLY A 329 15.03 -16.97 -16.71
N ARG A 330 15.93 -16.14 -16.13
CA ARG A 330 16.38 -16.34 -14.75
C ARG A 330 15.28 -15.95 -13.77
N LYS A 331 14.89 -16.88 -12.89
CA LYS A 331 13.88 -16.65 -11.86
C LYS A 331 14.36 -15.64 -10.81
N ILE A 332 13.42 -14.82 -10.35
CA ILE A 332 13.60 -13.77 -9.36
C ILE A 332 12.75 -14.13 -8.14
N PRO A 333 13.30 -14.22 -6.92
CA PRO A 333 12.55 -14.58 -5.72
C PRO A 333 11.69 -13.39 -5.22
N TYR A 334 10.96 -12.76 -6.14
CA TYR A 334 10.11 -11.61 -5.90
C TYR A 334 8.98 -11.57 -6.93
N GLY A 335 7.76 -11.53 -6.45
CA GLY A 335 6.55 -11.33 -7.24
C GLY A 335 6.20 -9.85 -7.37
N PHE A 336 4.92 -9.50 -7.23
CA PHE A 336 4.48 -8.11 -7.22
C PHE A 336 4.19 -7.67 -5.78
N GLY A 337 5.15 -6.98 -5.15
CA GLY A 337 5.07 -6.54 -3.76
C GLY A 337 5.37 -7.61 -2.71
N PHE A 338 5.72 -8.82 -3.11
CA PHE A 338 6.01 -9.95 -2.22
C PHE A 338 7.34 -10.61 -2.55
N ARG A 339 8.08 -11.00 -1.52
CA ARG A 339 9.23 -11.90 -1.60
C ARG A 339 8.74 -13.34 -1.58
N ILE A 340 9.33 -14.17 -2.42
CA ILE A 340 8.96 -15.59 -2.56
C ILE A 340 10.15 -16.44 -2.16
N ASN A 341 9.94 -17.35 -1.20
CA ASN A 341 10.95 -18.35 -0.84
C ASN A 341 10.38 -19.75 -1.05
N ARG A 342 10.67 -20.35 -2.19
CA ARG A 342 10.20 -21.69 -2.55
C ARG A 342 10.71 -22.79 -1.59
N LYS A 343 11.95 -22.69 -1.13
CA LYS A 343 12.54 -23.70 -0.21
C LYS A 343 11.78 -23.76 1.12
N GLN A 344 11.35 -22.62 1.64
CA GLN A 344 10.60 -22.54 2.89
C GLN A 344 9.08 -22.47 2.66
N ASN A 345 8.64 -22.48 1.41
CA ASN A 345 7.25 -22.25 1.02
C ASN A 345 6.65 -21.03 1.76
N THR A 346 7.30 -19.88 1.63
CA THR A 346 6.85 -18.63 2.27
C THR A 346 6.64 -17.53 1.26
N ILE A 347 5.58 -16.76 1.47
CA ILE A 347 5.25 -15.53 0.76
C ILE A 347 5.32 -14.42 1.81
N TYR A 348 6.23 -13.45 1.67
CA TYR A 348 6.49 -12.51 2.74
C TYR A 348 6.98 -11.16 2.22
N HIS A 349 6.95 -10.16 3.07
CA HIS A 349 7.76 -8.96 2.93
C HIS A 349 8.18 -8.42 4.29
N ASN A 350 9.43 -7.94 4.36
CA ASN A 350 9.92 -7.22 5.52
C ASN A 350 10.01 -5.72 5.22
N GLY A 351 9.82 -4.91 6.25
CA GLY A 351 9.99 -3.47 6.19
C GLY A 351 11.14 -2.98 7.06
N ASN A 352 11.81 -1.95 6.59
CA ASN A 352 12.86 -1.25 7.33
C ASN A 352 12.88 0.23 6.90
N TRP A 353 12.44 1.11 7.78
CA TRP A 353 12.48 2.55 7.58
C TRP A 353 12.36 3.30 8.92
N ASN A 354 13.12 4.35 9.10
CA ASN A 354 13.02 5.29 10.25
C ASN A 354 12.78 4.61 11.61
N GLY A 355 13.55 3.55 11.94
CA GLY A 355 13.43 2.81 13.19
C GLY A 355 12.38 1.69 13.16
N PHE A 356 11.43 1.71 12.23
CA PHE A 356 10.45 0.63 12.08
C PHE A 356 11.08 -0.61 11.44
N ARG A 357 10.76 -1.77 12.02
CA ARG A 357 11.08 -3.10 11.50
C ARG A 357 9.79 -3.92 11.46
N THR A 358 9.40 -4.34 10.30
CA THR A 358 8.12 -5.01 10.12
C THR A 358 8.28 -6.31 9.34
N GLY A 359 7.39 -7.24 9.55
CA GLY A 359 7.32 -8.48 8.80
C GLY A 359 5.87 -8.93 8.67
N LEU A 360 5.49 -9.26 7.45
CA LEU A 360 4.28 -9.98 7.12
C LEU A 360 4.70 -11.26 6.41
N ILE A 361 4.48 -12.39 7.05
CA ILE A 361 4.96 -13.69 6.59
C ILE A 361 3.79 -14.67 6.53
N GLN A 362 3.53 -15.22 5.36
CA GLN A 362 2.58 -16.29 5.14
C GLN A 362 3.32 -17.62 4.91
N TYR A 363 2.85 -18.67 5.54
CA TYR A 363 3.28 -20.05 5.37
C TYR A 363 2.09 -20.85 4.79
N PRO A 364 1.91 -20.89 3.46
CA PRO A 364 0.71 -21.47 2.85
C PRO A 364 0.48 -22.93 3.18
N LYS A 365 1.56 -23.74 3.36
CA LYS A 365 1.44 -25.16 3.75
C LYS A 365 0.87 -25.36 5.16
N ASP A 366 1.08 -24.40 6.04
CA ASP A 366 0.64 -24.46 7.45
C ASP A 366 -0.67 -23.70 7.67
N ASP A 367 -1.19 -23.04 6.62
CA ASP A 367 -2.23 -22.00 6.70
C ASP A 367 -1.97 -21.00 7.83
N LEU A 368 -0.72 -20.53 7.92
CA LEU A 368 -0.24 -19.71 9.02
C LEU A 368 0.20 -18.34 8.51
N THR A 369 -0.29 -17.28 9.14
CA THR A 369 0.14 -15.90 8.93
C THR A 369 0.75 -15.35 10.22
N ILE A 370 1.95 -14.76 10.10
CA ILE A 370 2.64 -14.09 11.20
C ILE A 370 2.90 -12.64 10.79
N ILE A 371 2.45 -11.72 11.65
CA ILE A 371 2.68 -10.28 11.51
C ILE A 371 3.52 -9.82 12.71
N ILE A 372 4.62 -9.13 12.44
CA ILE A 372 5.50 -8.55 13.45
C ILE A 372 5.67 -7.08 13.11
N LEU A 373 5.28 -6.19 14.02
CA LEU A 373 5.40 -4.75 13.87
C LEU A 373 6.23 -4.20 15.04
N GLU A 374 7.29 -3.47 14.74
CA GLU A 374 8.26 -2.97 15.71
C GLU A 374 8.78 -1.60 15.30
N HIS A 375 9.19 -0.75 16.26
CA HIS A 375 9.55 0.64 15.97
C HIS A 375 10.83 1.15 16.68
N THR A 376 11.68 0.24 17.16
CA THR A 376 12.95 0.58 17.84
C THR A 376 14.19 -0.01 17.17
N GLY A 377 14.02 -0.51 15.92
CA GLY A 377 15.12 -0.98 15.10
C GLY A 377 15.55 -2.43 15.36
N TYR A 378 14.71 -3.27 15.96
CA TYR A 378 14.97 -4.68 16.17
C TYR A 378 15.18 -5.44 14.84
N LYS A 379 16.38 -6.00 14.65
CA LYS A 379 16.80 -6.53 13.34
C LYS A 379 16.36 -7.96 13.05
N GLU A 380 16.03 -8.76 14.07
CA GLU A 380 15.88 -10.22 13.96
C GLU A 380 14.45 -10.67 13.59
N ILE A 381 13.74 -9.94 12.73
CA ILE A 381 12.34 -10.22 12.34
C ILE A 381 12.19 -11.63 11.75
N ASN A 382 13.09 -12.06 10.86
CA ASN A 382 13.02 -13.37 10.23
C ASN A 382 13.28 -14.51 11.22
N TYR A 383 14.23 -14.31 12.15
CA TYR A 383 14.50 -15.29 13.22
C TYR A 383 13.30 -15.38 14.16
N LEU A 384 12.75 -14.24 14.56
CA LEU A 384 11.59 -14.17 15.45
C LEU A 384 10.36 -14.86 14.80
N SER A 385 10.11 -14.64 13.51
CA SER A 385 8.98 -15.29 12.81
C SER A 385 9.12 -16.81 12.79
N LYS A 386 10.33 -17.35 12.56
CA LYS A 386 10.59 -18.80 12.61
C LYS A 386 10.35 -19.36 14.02
N LYS A 387 10.75 -18.63 15.04
CA LYS A 387 10.54 -19.03 16.44
C LYS A 387 9.06 -19.00 16.83
N VAL A 388 8.33 -17.98 16.41
CA VAL A 388 6.87 -17.87 16.59
C VAL A 388 6.17 -19.04 15.86
N ARG A 389 6.53 -19.30 14.60
CA ARG A 389 6.01 -20.44 13.84
C ARG A 389 6.23 -21.77 14.58
N LYS A 390 7.44 -22.03 15.03
CA LYS A 390 7.78 -23.25 15.79
C LYS A 390 6.88 -23.41 17.01
N ILE A 391 6.82 -22.39 17.87
CA ILE A 391 5.97 -22.40 19.08
C ILE A 391 4.50 -22.66 18.72
N THR A 392 4.00 -22.03 17.64
CA THR A 392 2.61 -22.21 17.21
C THR A 392 2.35 -23.64 16.77
N LEU A 393 3.16 -24.19 15.86
CA LEU A 393 2.92 -25.53 15.31
C LEU A 393 3.11 -26.65 16.35
N GLU A 394 3.98 -26.48 17.32
CA GLU A 394 4.20 -27.47 18.40
C GLU A 394 3.11 -27.45 19.48
N ASN A 395 2.28 -26.43 19.55
CA ASN A 395 1.36 -26.23 20.69
C ASN A 395 -0.07 -25.87 20.29
N PHE A 396 -0.34 -25.87 18.98
CA PHE A 396 -1.66 -25.63 18.44
C PHE A 396 -1.98 -26.72 17.41
N SER A 397 -2.79 -27.66 17.83
CA SER A 397 -3.34 -28.76 17.01
C SER A 397 -4.78 -28.47 16.59
#